data_53481d2eb3c646e4d2d882fc7bfefefa
#
_entry.id   53481d2eb3c646e4d2d882fc7bfefefa
#
_cell.length_a   1.000
_cell.length_b   1.000
_cell.length_c   1.000
_cell.angle_alpha   90.00
_cell.angle_beta   90.00
_cell.angle_gamma   90.00
#
_symmetry.space_group_name_H-M   'P 1'
#
loop_
_entity.id
_entity.type
_entity.pdbx_description
1 polymer ?
#
loop_
_entity_poly.entity_id
_entity_poly.type
_entity_poly.pdbx_seq_one_letter_code
_entity_poly.pdbx_strand_id
1 'polypeptide(L)'
;MRKKIWILLSFLILQVATFQSSAAIGDWKAYMAYSEVQEIEEAGNWIFVQASSNLYAYNRNDQSIQTFSKMDFLNDCDIQHIAYNKTAKRLLILYSNANIDLMNTQNWSVQNLPDYYSATITGDKTINDIYMYGKFAYLCYGLGIIKLNMAEGEISDTYTLGFKVNWCEIRDNQIYAYSKEEGTYRAA
;
A
#
# COMPACT_ATOMS: atom_id res chain seq x y z
N MET A 1 -14.92 -13.02 66.68
CA MET A 1 -14.26 -12.14 65.69
C MET A 1 -13.23 -12.86 64.81
N ARG A 2 -12.31 -13.66 65.32
CA ARG A 2 -11.26 -14.36 64.53
C ARG A 2 -11.80 -15.24 63.38
N LYS A 3 -12.86 -16.03 63.59
CA LYS A 3 -13.42 -16.90 62.53
C LYS A 3 -14.03 -16.12 61.36
N LYS A 4 -14.60 -14.94 61.57
CA LYS A 4 -15.16 -14.10 60.50
C LYS A 4 -14.03 -13.45 59.63
N ILE A 5 -12.88 -13.18 60.21
CA ILE A 5 -11.72 -12.63 59.50
C ILE A 5 -11.12 -13.68 58.56
N TRP A 6 -11.08 -14.94 58.97
CA TRP A 6 -10.59 -16.02 58.13
C TRP A 6 -11.50 -16.31 56.92
N ILE A 7 -12.82 -16.20 57.08
CA ILE A 7 -13.81 -16.35 56.01
C ILE A 7 -13.68 -15.17 55.01
N LEU A 8 -13.48 -13.94 55.48
CA LEU A 8 -13.23 -12.78 54.62
C LEU A 8 -11.91 -12.88 53.86
N LEU A 9 -10.86 -13.38 54.50
CA LEU A 9 -9.57 -13.60 53.86
C LEU A 9 -9.62 -14.70 52.79
N SER A 10 -10.33 -15.80 53.04
CA SER A 10 -10.51 -16.85 52.04
C SER A 10 -11.34 -16.41 50.84
N PHE A 11 -12.33 -15.53 51.04
CA PHE A 11 -13.14 -14.95 49.95
C PHE A 11 -12.30 -13.95 49.10
N LEU A 12 -11.40 -13.22 49.73
CA LEU A 12 -10.49 -12.30 49.03
C LEU A 12 -9.44 -13.04 48.17
N ILE A 13 -8.95 -14.20 48.65
CA ILE A 13 -8.00 -15.04 47.94
C ILE A 13 -8.69 -15.74 46.74
N LEU A 14 -9.95 -16.10 46.86
CA LEU A 14 -10.71 -16.69 45.76
C LEU A 14 -10.99 -15.73 44.61
N GLN A 15 -11.04 -14.43 44.88
CA GLN A 15 -11.23 -13.41 43.83
C GLN A 15 -9.94 -13.13 43.03
N VAL A 16 -8.76 -13.39 43.58
CA VAL A 16 -7.49 -13.23 42.87
C VAL A 16 -7.17 -14.36 41.91
N ALA A 17 -7.81 -15.54 42.10
CA ALA A 17 -7.57 -16.72 41.27
C ALA A 17 -8.30 -16.72 39.90
N THR A 18 -9.10 -15.72 39.59
CA THR A 18 -9.85 -15.64 38.34
C THR A 18 -9.20 -14.73 37.29
N PHE A 19 -7.93 -14.37 37.40
CA PHE A 19 -7.17 -13.92 36.24
C PHE A 19 -6.91 -15.12 35.34
N GLN A 20 -7.93 -15.51 34.60
CA GLN A 20 -7.74 -16.35 33.42
C GLN A 20 -6.96 -15.49 32.43
N SER A 21 -5.66 -15.69 32.38
CA SER A 21 -4.86 -15.38 31.21
C SER A 21 -5.42 -16.21 30.06
N SER A 22 -6.44 -15.68 29.38
CA SER A 22 -6.85 -16.20 28.09
C SER A 22 -5.73 -15.84 27.12
N ALA A 23 -4.73 -16.70 27.03
CA ALA A 23 -3.89 -16.73 25.85
C ALA A 23 -4.82 -17.11 24.70
N ALA A 24 -5.31 -16.13 23.94
CA ALA A 24 -6.10 -16.39 22.77
C ALA A 24 -5.23 -17.22 21.82
N ILE A 25 -5.58 -18.49 21.66
CA ILE A 25 -4.96 -19.36 20.67
C ILE A 25 -5.33 -18.75 19.32
N GLY A 26 -4.36 -18.06 18.67
CA GLY A 26 -4.57 -17.49 17.34
C GLY A 26 -4.24 -16.01 17.18
N ASP A 27 -3.63 -15.34 18.16
CA ASP A 27 -3.08 -14.01 17.94
C ASP A 27 -1.80 -14.11 17.07
N TRP A 28 -2.02 -13.99 15.77
CA TRP A 28 -0.93 -13.94 14.79
C TRP A 28 -0.29 -12.56 14.79
N LYS A 29 1.02 -12.52 14.84
CA LYS A 29 1.79 -11.28 14.70
C LYS A 29 2.70 -11.38 13.48
N ALA A 30 2.60 -10.40 12.59
CA ALA A 30 3.48 -10.31 11.45
C ALA A 30 4.86 -9.81 11.88
N TYR A 31 5.91 -10.59 11.57
CA TYR A 31 7.30 -10.20 11.71
C TYR A 31 7.88 -10.03 10.31
N MET A 32 7.87 -8.80 9.81
CA MET A 32 8.27 -8.47 8.45
C MET A 32 9.73 -8.05 8.40
N ALA A 33 10.42 -8.34 7.30
CA ALA A 33 11.76 -7.83 7.03
C ALA A 33 11.70 -6.40 6.47
N TYR A 34 12.58 -5.52 6.93
CA TYR A 34 12.68 -4.12 6.47
C TYR A 34 14.14 -3.72 6.22
N SER A 35 14.97 -4.66 5.74
CA SER A 35 16.42 -4.46 5.63
C SER A 35 16.86 -3.77 4.34
N GLU A 36 16.11 -3.98 3.24
CA GLU A 36 16.47 -3.46 1.92
C GLU A 36 15.44 -2.42 1.47
N VAL A 37 15.81 -1.15 1.57
CA VAL A 37 14.97 -0.04 1.12
C VAL A 37 15.02 0.04 -0.40
N GLN A 38 13.86 0.01 -1.05
CA GLN A 38 13.68 0.09 -2.50
C GLN A 38 13.08 1.43 -2.93
N GLU A 39 12.01 1.87 -2.24
CA GLU A 39 11.34 3.11 -2.58
C GLU A 39 10.95 3.89 -1.33
N ILE A 40 10.92 5.23 -1.47
CA ILE A 40 10.57 6.16 -0.39
C ILE A 40 9.63 7.22 -0.94
N GLU A 41 8.51 7.44 -0.26
CA GLU A 41 7.51 8.46 -0.61
C GLU A 41 7.23 9.38 0.56
N GLU A 42 7.21 10.69 0.28
CA GLU A 42 6.95 11.72 1.28
C GLU A 42 5.49 12.20 1.23
N ALA A 43 4.75 12.00 2.31
CA ALA A 43 3.36 12.40 2.47
C ALA A 43 3.15 13.29 3.71
N GLY A 44 3.60 14.53 3.62
CA GLY A 44 3.56 15.49 4.74
C GLY A 44 4.49 15.09 5.88
N ASN A 45 3.93 14.78 7.07
CA ASN A 45 4.73 14.37 8.22
C ASN A 45 5.15 12.89 8.16
N TRP A 46 4.59 12.12 7.25
CA TRP A 46 4.88 10.71 7.07
C TRP A 46 5.84 10.47 5.92
N ILE A 47 6.80 9.60 6.15
CA ILE A 47 7.67 9.04 5.12
C ILE A 47 7.29 7.56 5.00
N PHE A 48 6.74 7.19 3.86
CA PHE A 48 6.47 5.80 3.52
C PHE A 48 7.70 5.16 2.92
N VAL A 49 8.02 3.98 3.38
CA VAL A 49 9.21 3.24 2.94
C VAL A 49 8.80 1.83 2.56
N GLN A 50 9.05 1.49 1.30
CA GLN A 50 8.99 0.12 0.83
C GLN A 50 10.37 -0.51 1.04
N ALA A 51 10.42 -1.55 1.84
CA ALA A 51 11.66 -2.26 2.17
C ALA A 51 11.41 -3.78 2.21
N SER A 52 12.26 -4.55 1.53
CA SER A 52 12.14 -6.02 1.41
C SER A 52 10.72 -6.46 1.04
N SER A 53 10.09 -5.77 0.06
CA SER A 53 8.70 -5.97 -0.40
C SER A 53 7.62 -5.74 0.66
N ASN A 54 7.94 -5.04 1.76
CA ASN A 54 7.02 -4.66 2.83
C ASN A 54 6.91 -3.15 2.96
N LEU A 55 5.93 -2.67 3.73
CA LEU A 55 5.65 -1.25 3.90
C LEU A 55 5.67 -0.83 5.37
N TYR A 56 6.33 0.27 5.66
CA TYR A 56 6.17 1.02 6.90
C TYR A 56 6.12 2.52 6.64
N ALA A 57 5.60 3.27 7.60
CA ALA A 57 5.65 4.72 7.61
C ALA A 57 6.38 5.22 8.85
N TYR A 58 7.26 6.21 8.66
CA TYR A 58 7.96 6.92 9.72
C TYR A 58 7.35 8.31 9.89
N ASN A 59 7.00 8.67 11.12
CA ASN A 59 6.50 9.99 11.46
C ASN A 59 7.65 10.93 11.85
N ARG A 60 7.83 12.02 11.12
CA ARG A 60 8.89 13.01 11.38
C ARG A 60 8.71 13.78 12.69
N ASN A 61 7.47 13.90 13.20
CA ASN A 61 7.19 14.73 14.39
C ASN A 61 7.56 14.01 15.68
N ASP A 62 7.17 12.76 15.82
CA ASP A 62 7.31 11.97 17.06
C ASP A 62 8.22 10.75 16.90
N GLN A 63 8.78 10.55 15.70
CA GLN A 63 9.67 9.44 15.36
C GLN A 63 9.02 8.05 15.49
N SER A 64 7.70 8.00 15.54
CA SER A 64 6.97 6.73 15.57
C SER A 64 7.03 6.01 14.22
N ILE A 65 6.93 4.68 14.27
CA ILE A 65 6.86 3.82 13.10
C ILE A 65 5.53 3.09 13.10
N GLN A 66 4.82 3.17 11.97
CA GLN A 66 3.65 2.37 11.68
C GLN A 66 3.99 1.35 10.61
N THR A 67 3.76 0.07 10.89
CA THR A 67 3.92 -1.01 9.93
C THR A 67 2.59 -1.40 9.31
N PHE A 68 2.62 -1.87 8.07
CA PHE A 68 1.43 -2.27 7.32
C PHE A 68 1.62 -3.70 6.79
N SER A 69 0.63 -4.54 7.03
CA SER A 69 0.64 -5.92 6.59
C SER A 69 -0.75 -6.35 6.09
N LYS A 70 -0.80 -7.49 5.40
CA LYS A 70 -2.07 -8.11 4.99
C LYS A 70 -2.96 -8.52 6.16
N MET A 71 -2.39 -8.65 7.36
CA MET A 71 -3.17 -8.97 8.56
C MET A 71 -3.95 -7.77 9.10
N ASP A 72 -3.50 -6.53 8.82
CA ASP A 72 -4.03 -5.33 9.44
C ASP A 72 -4.68 -4.38 8.43
N PHE A 73 -4.01 -4.06 7.34
CA PHE A 73 -4.40 -2.97 6.45
C PHE A 73 -4.44 -3.36 4.97
N LEU A 74 -3.46 -4.13 4.50
CA LEU A 74 -3.23 -4.39 3.09
C LEU A 74 -4.03 -5.58 2.57
N ASN A 75 -4.34 -5.57 1.27
CA ASN A 75 -5.08 -6.66 0.64
C ASN A 75 -4.18 -7.75 0.06
N ASP A 76 -2.86 -7.48 -0.09
CA ASP A 76 -1.91 -8.46 -0.62
C ASP A 76 -0.53 -8.36 0.02
N CYS A 77 0.41 -9.19 -0.47
CA CYS A 77 1.82 -9.26 -0.09
C CYS A 77 2.71 -8.93 -1.31
N ASP A 78 4.03 -8.87 -1.09
CA ASP A 78 5.04 -8.66 -2.13
C ASP A 78 4.83 -7.34 -2.89
N ILE A 79 5.00 -6.23 -2.18
CA ILE A 79 4.90 -4.89 -2.73
C ILE A 79 6.05 -4.69 -3.74
N GLN A 80 5.69 -4.27 -4.95
CA GLN A 80 6.62 -3.99 -6.04
C GLN A 80 6.96 -2.50 -6.12
N HIS A 81 5.92 -1.63 -6.03
CA HIS A 81 6.08 -0.17 -6.09
C HIS A 81 5.15 0.53 -5.11
N ILE A 82 5.59 1.68 -4.64
CA ILE A 82 4.74 2.66 -3.95
C ILE A 82 4.84 4.01 -4.65
N ALA A 83 3.75 4.79 -4.70
CA ALA A 83 3.78 6.12 -5.26
C ALA A 83 2.73 7.02 -4.61
N TYR A 84 3.13 8.18 -4.10
CA TYR A 84 2.24 9.10 -3.41
C TYR A 84 1.63 10.15 -4.32
N ASN A 85 0.30 10.24 -4.31
CA ASN A 85 -0.42 11.33 -4.98
C ASN A 85 -0.77 12.45 -3.99
N LYS A 86 -0.07 13.57 -4.10
CA LYS A 86 -0.24 14.72 -3.23
C LYS A 86 -1.64 15.36 -3.34
N THR A 87 -2.25 15.34 -4.52
CA THR A 87 -3.58 15.92 -4.77
C THR A 87 -4.67 15.08 -4.14
N ALA A 88 -4.64 13.78 -4.34
CA ALA A 88 -5.62 12.83 -3.78
C ALA A 88 -5.32 12.45 -2.31
N LYS A 89 -4.11 12.75 -1.81
CA LYS A 89 -3.60 12.34 -0.48
C LYS A 89 -3.70 10.83 -0.28
N ARG A 90 -3.39 10.09 -1.34
CA ARG A 90 -3.39 8.63 -1.35
C ARG A 90 -2.04 8.08 -1.78
N LEU A 91 -1.61 7.02 -1.12
CA LEU A 91 -0.48 6.19 -1.54
C LEU A 91 -1.02 5.06 -2.41
N LEU A 92 -0.50 4.94 -3.62
CA LEU A 92 -0.67 3.77 -4.46
C LEU A 92 0.32 2.72 -3.98
N ILE A 93 -0.14 1.49 -3.78
CA ILE A 93 0.66 0.33 -3.41
C ILE A 93 0.40 -0.70 -4.49
N LEU A 94 1.41 -0.99 -5.29
CA LEU A 94 1.35 -1.98 -6.36
C LEU A 94 2.04 -3.26 -5.89
N TYR A 95 1.35 -4.37 -6.06
CA TYR A 95 1.87 -5.70 -5.74
C TYR A 95 2.45 -6.40 -6.97
N SER A 96 3.35 -7.36 -6.74
CA SER A 96 4.01 -8.14 -7.80
C SER A 96 3.04 -8.92 -8.70
N ASN A 97 1.85 -9.24 -8.20
CA ASN A 97 0.77 -9.87 -8.96
C ASN A 97 -0.11 -8.89 -9.75
N ALA A 98 0.25 -7.60 -9.78
CA ALA A 98 -0.51 -6.52 -10.41
C ALA A 98 -1.81 -6.12 -9.69
N ASN A 99 -2.05 -6.58 -8.46
CA ASN A 99 -3.09 -6.02 -7.60
C ASN A 99 -2.67 -4.62 -7.13
N ILE A 100 -3.64 -3.76 -6.83
CA ILE A 100 -3.39 -2.36 -6.42
C ILE A 100 -4.21 -2.05 -5.18
N ASP A 101 -3.57 -1.45 -4.20
CA ASP A 101 -4.22 -0.80 -3.07
C ASP A 101 -4.02 0.72 -3.13
N LEU A 102 -5.05 1.47 -2.80
CA LEU A 102 -5.00 2.91 -2.58
C LEU A 102 -5.22 3.21 -1.09
N MET A 103 -4.14 3.56 -0.40
CA MET A 103 -4.18 3.92 1.01
C MET A 103 -4.39 5.43 1.19
N ASN A 104 -5.38 5.81 1.97
CA ASN A 104 -5.53 7.18 2.43
C ASN A 104 -4.47 7.47 3.51
N THR A 105 -3.58 8.44 3.27
CA THR A 105 -2.45 8.73 4.16
C THR A 105 -2.83 9.49 5.44
N GLN A 106 -4.09 9.86 5.61
CA GLN A 106 -4.57 10.58 6.79
C GLN A 106 -5.23 9.67 7.83
N ASN A 107 -5.86 8.57 7.40
CA ASN A 107 -6.63 7.67 8.27
C ASN A 107 -6.33 6.18 8.06
N TRP A 108 -5.38 5.84 7.19
CA TRP A 108 -4.95 4.47 6.83
C TRP A 108 -6.02 3.58 6.19
N SER A 109 -7.17 4.13 5.81
CA SER A 109 -8.15 3.34 5.06
C SER A 109 -7.59 2.93 3.70
N VAL A 110 -7.80 1.67 3.33
CA VAL A 110 -7.32 1.09 2.09
C VAL A 110 -8.49 0.69 1.21
N GLN A 111 -8.46 1.12 -0.05
CA GLN A 111 -9.36 0.67 -1.10
C GLN A 111 -8.59 -0.24 -2.05
N ASN A 112 -9.03 -1.49 -2.19
CA ASN A 112 -8.44 -2.41 -3.17
C ASN A 112 -9.03 -2.19 -4.56
N LEU A 113 -8.18 -2.23 -5.58
CA LEU A 113 -8.54 -2.11 -7.00
C LEU A 113 -8.08 -3.37 -7.75
N PRO A 114 -8.89 -4.42 -7.78
CA PRO A 114 -8.52 -5.67 -8.43
C PRO A 114 -8.69 -5.64 -9.95
N ASP A 115 -9.18 -4.55 -10.54
CA ASP A 115 -9.53 -4.47 -11.97
C ASP A 115 -8.36 -4.81 -12.88
N TYR A 116 -7.17 -4.28 -12.60
CA TYR A 116 -5.98 -4.59 -13.38
C TYR A 116 -5.48 -6.02 -13.14
N TYR A 117 -5.52 -6.49 -11.90
CA TYR A 117 -5.19 -7.86 -11.54
C TYR A 117 -6.10 -8.87 -12.27
N SER A 118 -7.41 -8.62 -12.25
CA SER A 118 -8.42 -9.52 -12.83
C SER A 118 -8.58 -9.37 -14.36
N ALA A 119 -8.06 -8.28 -14.96
CA ALA A 119 -8.15 -8.05 -16.39
C ALA A 119 -7.50 -9.18 -17.19
N THR A 120 -8.20 -9.67 -18.23
CA THR A 120 -7.62 -10.62 -19.17
C THR A 120 -6.76 -9.87 -20.18
N ILE A 121 -5.48 -9.66 -19.83
CA ILE A 121 -4.50 -9.02 -20.70
C ILE A 121 -3.59 -10.11 -21.26
N THR A 122 -3.54 -10.22 -22.59
CA THR A 122 -2.60 -11.12 -23.28
C THR A 122 -1.27 -10.40 -23.41
N GLY A 123 -0.39 -10.54 -22.42
CA GLY A 123 0.93 -9.90 -22.40
C GLY A 123 1.47 -9.67 -21.01
N ASP A 124 2.60 -8.96 -20.96
CA ASP A 124 3.29 -8.62 -19.72
C ASP A 124 2.51 -7.53 -18.94
N LYS A 125 2.08 -7.88 -17.73
CA LYS A 125 1.39 -6.97 -16.79
C LYS A 125 2.34 -6.20 -15.88
N THR A 126 3.64 -6.41 -16.01
CA THR A 126 4.61 -5.71 -15.17
C THR A 126 4.52 -4.21 -15.37
N ILE A 127 4.32 -3.49 -14.29
CA ILE A 127 4.41 -2.02 -14.29
C ILE A 127 5.89 -1.64 -14.22
N ASN A 128 6.33 -0.82 -15.17
CA ASN A 128 7.73 -0.41 -15.30
C ASN A 128 8.02 0.93 -14.64
N ASP A 129 6.99 1.79 -14.53
CA ASP A 129 7.08 3.13 -13.96
C ASP A 129 5.70 3.65 -13.59
N ILE A 130 5.64 4.55 -12.61
CA ILE A 130 4.42 5.22 -12.15
C ILE A 130 4.63 6.72 -12.14
N TYR A 131 3.95 7.43 -13.04
CA TYR A 131 4.02 8.89 -13.12
C TYR A 131 2.77 9.54 -12.53
N MET A 132 2.95 10.45 -11.56
CA MET A 132 1.85 11.17 -10.92
C MET A 132 1.63 12.53 -11.57
N TYR A 133 0.38 12.81 -12.03
CA TYR A 133 0.01 14.11 -12.57
C TYR A 133 -1.39 14.52 -12.13
N GLY A 134 -1.50 15.64 -11.40
CA GLY A 134 -2.76 16.06 -10.79
C GLY A 134 -3.32 14.99 -9.85
N LYS A 135 -4.57 14.61 -10.05
CA LYS A 135 -5.22 13.54 -9.27
C LYS A 135 -5.05 12.14 -9.88
N PHE A 136 -4.25 12.00 -10.93
CA PHE A 136 -4.08 10.75 -11.67
C PHE A 136 -2.71 10.14 -11.44
N ALA A 137 -2.67 8.81 -11.50
CA ALA A 137 -1.47 8.01 -11.69
C ALA A 137 -1.47 7.41 -13.10
N TYR A 138 -0.33 7.46 -13.77
CA TYR A 138 -0.12 6.86 -15.08
C TYR A 138 0.86 5.70 -14.91
N LEU A 139 0.37 4.48 -15.09
CA LEU A 139 1.12 3.25 -14.88
C LEU A 139 1.61 2.74 -16.24
N CYS A 140 2.90 2.78 -16.46
CA CYS A 140 3.54 2.30 -17.69
C CYS A 140 3.73 0.78 -17.64
N TYR A 141 3.20 0.05 -18.63
CA TYR A 141 3.23 -1.41 -18.63
C TYR A 141 3.65 -2.02 -20.00
N GLY A 142 3.61 -3.34 -20.09
CA GLY A 142 4.08 -4.08 -21.25
C GLY A 142 3.39 -3.79 -22.58
N LEU A 143 2.20 -3.15 -22.58
CA LEU A 143 1.44 -2.85 -23.79
C LEU A 143 0.98 -1.38 -23.89
N GLY A 144 1.38 -0.52 -22.95
CA GLY A 144 0.94 0.87 -22.96
C GLY A 144 0.94 1.56 -21.61
N ILE A 145 -0.09 2.37 -21.34
CA ILE A 145 -0.25 3.16 -20.13
C ILE A 145 -1.66 3.01 -19.59
N ILE A 146 -1.79 2.78 -18.29
CA ILE A 146 -3.07 2.80 -17.57
C ILE A 146 -3.17 4.12 -16.82
N LYS A 147 -4.28 4.83 -16.99
CA LYS A 147 -4.60 6.05 -16.25
C LYS A 147 -5.55 5.73 -15.11
N LEU A 148 -5.08 5.88 -13.90
CA LEU A 148 -5.81 5.66 -12.67
C LEU A 148 -6.22 6.98 -12.03
N ASN A 149 -7.50 7.17 -11.73
CA ASN A 149 -7.98 8.28 -10.92
C ASN A 149 -7.78 7.97 -9.45
N MET A 150 -6.76 8.55 -8.84
CA MET A 150 -6.40 8.32 -7.44
C MET A 150 -7.44 8.85 -6.45
N ALA A 151 -8.22 9.86 -6.83
CA ALA A 151 -9.24 10.43 -5.96
C ALA A 151 -10.51 9.58 -5.90
N GLU A 152 -10.96 9.08 -7.03
CA GLU A 152 -12.14 8.22 -7.16
C GLU A 152 -11.81 6.75 -6.83
N GLY A 153 -10.58 6.33 -7.10
CA GLY A 153 -10.14 4.93 -6.94
C GLY A 153 -10.68 4.04 -8.05
N GLU A 154 -10.44 4.44 -9.30
CA GLU A 154 -10.88 3.71 -10.49
C GLU A 154 -9.91 3.88 -11.66
N ILE A 155 -9.83 2.88 -12.52
CA ILE A 155 -9.15 3.02 -13.81
C ILE A 155 -10.03 3.90 -14.70
N SER A 156 -9.53 5.11 -15.04
CA SER A 156 -10.30 6.05 -15.86
C SER A 156 -10.02 5.90 -17.34
N ASP A 157 -8.88 5.36 -17.75
CA ASP A 157 -8.54 5.15 -19.16
C ASP A 157 -7.40 4.13 -19.31
N THR A 158 -7.24 3.55 -20.51
CA THR A 158 -6.14 2.67 -20.89
C THR A 158 -5.68 2.99 -22.30
N TYR A 159 -4.43 3.47 -22.41
CA TYR A 159 -3.80 3.78 -23.69
C TYR A 159 -3.01 2.56 -24.18
N THR A 160 -3.61 1.75 -25.04
CA THR A 160 -2.96 0.57 -25.61
C THR A 160 -2.12 0.97 -26.81
N LEU A 161 -0.80 0.87 -26.67
CA LEU A 161 0.16 1.20 -27.71
C LEU A 161 0.68 -0.03 -28.46
N GLY A 162 0.50 -1.22 -27.89
CA GLY A 162 0.95 -2.49 -28.48
C GLY A 162 2.43 -2.79 -28.26
N PHE A 163 3.12 -1.98 -27.48
CA PHE A 163 4.53 -2.17 -27.11
C PHE A 163 4.76 -1.74 -25.66
N LYS A 164 5.89 -2.15 -25.11
CA LYS A 164 6.31 -1.87 -23.74
C LYS A 164 6.64 -0.39 -23.55
N VAL A 165 5.97 0.27 -22.61
CA VAL A 165 6.28 1.62 -22.17
C VAL A 165 7.17 1.53 -20.92
N ASN A 166 8.35 2.16 -20.97
CA ASN A 166 9.30 2.14 -19.87
C ASN A 166 9.04 3.29 -18.89
N TRP A 167 8.64 4.46 -19.38
CA TRP A 167 8.22 5.60 -18.58
C TRP A 167 7.34 6.55 -19.40
N CYS A 168 6.61 7.44 -18.74
CA CYS A 168 5.83 8.48 -19.40
C CYS A 168 5.91 9.80 -18.62
N GLU A 169 5.58 10.88 -19.29
CA GLU A 169 5.38 12.20 -18.68
C GLU A 169 4.22 12.93 -19.34
N ILE A 170 3.66 13.93 -18.64
CA ILE A 170 2.69 14.85 -19.19
C ILE A 170 3.30 16.24 -19.23
N ARG A 171 3.36 16.80 -20.42
CA ARG A 171 3.84 18.14 -20.68
C ARG A 171 2.96 18.81 -21.72
N ASP A 172 2.59 20.08 -21.49
CA ASP A 172 1.74 20.86 -22.38
C ASP A 172 0.43 20.16 -22.77
N ASN A 173 -0.19 19.47 -21.80
CA ASN A 173 -1.41 18.68 -21.98
C ASN A 173 -1.27 17.52 -22.98
N GLN A 174 -0.08 17.02 -23.18
CA GLN A 174 0.23 15.87 -24.04
C GLN A 174 0.93 14.80 -23.24
N ILE A 175 0.61 13.54 -23.54
CA ILE A 175 1.29 12.37 -22.96
C ILE A 175 2.47 12.04 -23.85
N TYR A 176 3.65 11.94 -23.25
CA TYR A 176 4.86 11.41 -23.88
C TYR A 176 5.12 10.03 -23.29
N ALA A 177 5.18 9.04 -24.14
CA ALA A 177 5.49 7.64 -23.79
C ALA A 177 6.85 7.27 -24.38
N TYR A 178 7.72 6.71 -23.55
CA TYR A 178 9.04 6.25 -23.97
C TYR A 178 9.15 4.75 -23.88
N SER A 179 9.60 4.15 -24.98
CA SER A 179 10.00 2.73 -25.07
C SER A 179 11.48 2.66 -25.43
N LYS A 180 12.21 1.78 -24.74
CA LYS A 180 13.63 1.51 -25.08
C LYS A 180 13.79 0.93 -26.48
N GLU A 181 12.79 0.20 -26.95
CA GLU A 181 12.80 -0.52 -28.22
C GLU A 181 12.22 0.32 -29.35
N GLU A 182 11.12 1.06 -29.07
CA GLU A 182 10.33 1.76 -30.10
C GLU A 182 10.59 3.28 -30.15
N GLY A 183 11.26 3.85 -29.12
CA GLY A 183 11.53 5.28 -29.03
C GLY A 183 10.45 6.06 -28.31
N THR A 184 10.28 7.35 -28.66
CA THR A 184 9.35 8.27 -27.99
C THR A 184 8.12 8.54 -28.83
N TYR A 185 6.96 8.39 -28.22
CA TYR A 185 5.65 8.64 -28.82
C TYR A 185 4.93 9.76 -28.06
N ARG A 186 4.03 10.48 -28.76
CA ARG A 186 3.28 11.60 -28.22
C ARG A 186 1.82 11.51 -28.62
N ALA A 187 0.92 11.73 -27.68
CA ALA A 187 -0.52 11.88 -27.91
C ALA A 187 -1.06 13.13 -27.22
N ALA A 188 -2.12 13.70 -27.78
CA ALA A 188 -2.86 14.85 -27.21
C ALA A 188 -3.96 14.36 -26.27
#